data_aba3187b8b23e8ce6ac195600b42968e
#
_entry.id   aba3187b8b23e8ce6ac195600b42968e
#
_cell.length_a   1.000
_cell.length_b   1.000
_cell.length_c   1.000
_cell.angle_alpha   90.00
_cell.angle_beta   90.00
_cell.angle_gamma   90.00
#
_symmetry.space_group_name_H-M   'P 1'
#
loop_
_entity.id
_entity.type
_entity.pdbx_description
1 polymer ?
#
loop_
_entity_poly.entity_id
_entity_poly.type
_entity_poly.pdbx_seq_one_letter_code
_entity_poly.pdbx_strand_id
1 'polypeptide(L)'
;MKLSFIIPAWNEETLLGLTIKSIQQSAEDFEFEIIVADDASDDRTSEIAKELGAIVVSCNNRQIGLTRNDGAVVATGDLLIFVDADTVVSKTVVRETVEAIENGAVAGGSFPMFEGNVPLLAKVITPTLRIMFRLLRVAAGAYMFCTPESFEKAGRFDPKFFAAEEVHLSNKLHKFGKYKTINARVVTSGRKFRTHSSFEIMMTLVLVTIPGIRSIKKRKNLWYGPRTPQ
;
A
#
# COMPACT_ATOMS: atom_id res chain seq x y z
N MET A 1 7.79 -0.34 -20.56
CA MET A 1 6.93 0.21 -19.51
C MET A 1 7.79 0.48 -18.30
N LYS A 2 7.80 1.72 -17.82
CA LYS A 2 8.53 2.14 -16.63
C LYS A 2 7.60 2.06 -15.40
N LEU A 3 8.11 1.54 -14.28
CA LEU A 3 7.37 1.34 -13.03
C LEU A 3 7.76 2.42 -12.01
N SER A 4 6.78 3.11 -11.40
CA SER A 4 7.04 4.03 -10.28
C SER A 4 6.51 3.41 -8.99
N PHE A 5 7.42 2.97 -8.11
CA PHE A 5 7.08 2.48 -6.78
C PHE A 5 7.02 3.66 -5.81
N ILE A 6 5.87 3.88 -5.20
CA ILE A 6 5.57 5.00 -4.29
C ILE A 6 5.38 4.45 -2.90
N ILE A 7 6.25 4.84 -1.97
CA ILE A 7 6.30 4.36 -0.60
C ILE A 7 6.00 5.52 0.34
N PRO A 8 4.79 5.61 0.92
CA PRO A 8 4.54 6.56 2.01
C PRO A 8 5.27 6.08 3.27
N ALA A 9 6.05 6.95 3.89
CA ALA A 9 6.84 6.62 5.07
C ALA A 9 6.69 7.68 6.17
N TRP A 10 6.60 7.22 7.42
CA TRP A 10 6.70 8.03 8.62
C TRP A 10 7.30 7.19 9.75
N ASN A 11 8.51 7.53 10.18
CA ASN A 11 9.26 6.81 11.20
C ASN A 11 9.35 5.29 10.90
N GLU A 12 9.95 4.97 9.76
CA GLU A 12 10.07 3.61 9.23
C GLU A 12 11.54 3.16 9.06
N GLU A 13 12.47 3.77 9.79
CA GLU A 13 13.92 3.47 9.69
C GLU A 13 14.24 1.97 9.79
N THR A 14 13.42 1.21 10.56
CA THR A 14 13.67 -0.21 10.79
C THR A 14 13.35 -1.09 9.58
N LEU A 15 12.29 -0.79 8.82
CA LEU A 15 11.76 -1.69 7.79
C LEU A 15 11.89 -1.13 6.36
N LEU A 16 11.97 0.18 6.20
CA LEU A 16 12.03 0.82 4.88
C LEU A 16 13.17 0.27 4.01
N GLY A 17 14.36 0.06 4.60
CA GLY A 17 15.51 -0.49 3.88
C GLY A 17 15.24 -1.87 3.28
N LEU A 18 14.51 -2.73 3.99
CA LEU A 18 14.11 -4.06 3.50
C LEU A 18 13.10 -3.92 2.34
N THR A 19 12.13 -3.05 2.49
CA THR A 19 11.12 -2.76 1.44
C THR A 19 11.80 -2.29 0.15
N ILE A 20 12.68 -1.28 0.21
CA ILE A 20 13.39 -0.75 -0.96
C ILE A 20 14.23 -1.84 -1.63
N LYS A 21 15.03 -2.60 -0.87
CA LYS A 21 15.85 -3.68 -1.42
C LYS A 21 15.01 -4.78 -2.07
N SER A 22 13.86 -5.11 -1.49
CA SER A 22 12.95 -6.10 -2.06
C SER A 22 12.39 -5.64 -3.42
N ILE A 23 12.07 -4.35 -3.57
CA ILE A 23 11.62 -3.77 -4.84
C ILE A 23 12.75 -3.80 -5.87
N GLN A 24 13.95 -3.34 -5.51
CA GLN A 24 15.13 -3.35 -6.39
C GLN A 24 15.39 -4.74 -6.97
N GLN A 25 15.37 -5.78 -6.12
CA GLN A 25 15.57 -7.17 -6.53
C GLN A 25 14.41 -7.73 -7.37
N SER A 26 13.20 -7.28 -7.11
CA SER A 26 12.00 -7.82 -7.75
C SER A 26 11.66 -7.16 -9.08
N ALA A 27 12.10 -5.92 -9.28
CA ALA A 27 11.87 -5.13 -10.46
C ALA A 27 13.10 -5.05 -11.40
N GLU A 28 14.18 -5.81 -11.14
CA GLU A 28 15.45 -5.73 -11.87
C GLU A 28 15.31 -5.96 -13.40
N ASP A 29 14.27 -6.69 -13.83
CA ASP A 29 13.97 -6.95 -15.24
C ASP A 29 13.20 -5.79 -15.91
N PHE A 30 12.89 -4.73 -15.19
CA PHE A 30 12.07 -3.60 -15.65
C PHE A 30 12.82 -2.27 -15.47
N GLU A 31 12.47 -1.28 -16.27
CA GLU A 31 12.80 0.11 -15.92
C GLU A 31 11.93 0.56 -14.76
N PHE A 32 12.53 1.06 -13.69
CA PHE A 32 11.79 1.49 -12.52
C PHE A 32 12.44 2.67 -11.79
N GLU A 33 11.65 3.31 -10.97
CA GLU A 33 12.06 4.28 -9.97
C GLU A 33 11.37 3.98 -8.64
N ILE A 34 12.02 4.36 -7.54
CA ILE A 34 11.47 4.26 -6.19
C ILE A 34 11.36 5.66 -5.61
N ILE A 35 10.16 6.03 -5.17
CA ILE A 35 9.83 7.31 -4.59
C ILE A 35 9.37 7.07 -3.16
N VAL A 36 10.10 7.62 -2.20
CA VAL A 36 9.74 7.60 -0.79
C VAL A 36 9.14 8.95 -0.44
N ALA A 37 7.85 8.98 -0.16
CA ALA A 37 7.16 10.16 0.35
C ALA A 37 7.28 10.15 1.88
N ASP A 38 8.22 10.94 2.39
CA ASP A 38 8.55 11.03 3.82
C ASP A 38 7.68 12.08 4.52
N ASP A 39 6.75 11.61 5.35
CA ASP A 39 5.74 12.44 6.01
C ASP A 39 6.25 13.03 7.35
N ALA A 40 7.32 13.84 7.25
CA ALA A 40 7.98 14.49 8.37
C ALA A 40 8.47 13.48 9.44
N SER A 41 9.26 12.51 9.03
CA SER A 41 9.95 11.59 9.95
C SER A 41 11.01 12.33 10.75
N ASP A 42 11.18 11.93 12.01
CA ASP A 42 12.20 12.43 12.95
C ASP A 42 13.29 11.38 13.25
N ASP A 43 13.24 10.22 12.57
CA ASP A 43 14.23 9.14 12.56
C ASP A 43 15.05 9.14 11.26
N ARG A 44 15.84 8.08 11.02
CA ARG A 44 16.69 7.94 9.84
C ARG A 44 15.95 7.52 8.54
N THR A 45 14.62 7.57 8.51
CA THR A 45 13.81 7.15 7.34
C THR A 45 14.29 7.80 6.04
N SER A 46 14.41 9.13 6.03
CA SER A 46 14.80 9.90 4.84
C SER A 46 16.26 9.63 4.40
N GLU A 47 17.17 9.44 5.36
CA GLU A 47 18.57 9.09 5.09
C GLU A 47 18.68 7.72 4.43
N ILE A 48 18.04 6.71 5.00
CA ILE A 48 18.03 5.33 4.49
C ILE A 48 17.47 5.28 3.06
N ALA A 49 16.40 6.03 2.79
CA ALA A 49 15.82 6.12 1.44
C ALA A 49 16.84 6.65 0.43
N LYS A 50 17.54 7.75 0.76
CA LYS A 50 18.56 8.37 -0.10
C LYS A 50 19.78 7.46 -0.30
N GLU A 51 20.28 6.84 0.77
CA GLU A 51 21.39 5.89 0.72
C GLU A 51 21.11 4.71 -0.22
N LEU A 52 19.86 4.29 -0.32
CA LEU A 52 19.42 3.20 -1.20
C LEU A 52 18.97 3.68 -2.60
N GLY A 53 19.23 4.95 -2.95
CA GLY A 53 18.98 5.49 -4.28
C GLY A 53 17.51 5.83 -4.58
N ALA A 54 16.65 5.92 -3.57
CA ALA A 54 15.27 6.35 -3.77
C ALA A 54 15.18 7.88 -3.91
N ILE A 55 14.22 8.35 -4.69
CA ILE A 55 13.81 9.75 -4.75
C ILE A 55 13.01 10.06 -3.48
N VAL A 56 13.43 11.04 -2.70
CA VAL A 56 12.74 11.42 -1.46
C VAL A 56 11.92 12.68 -1.68
N VAL A 57 10.62 12.60 -1.37
CA VAL A 57 9.67 13.71 -1.37
C VAL A 57 9.30 14.01 0.08
N SER A 58 9.66 15.20 0.57
CA SER A 58 9.32 15.62 1.93
C SER A 58 7.88 16.12 1.99
N CYS A 59 7.09 15.54 2.88
CA CYS A 59 5.67 15.84 3.13
C CYS A 59 5.46 16.25 4.59
N ASN A 60 4.29 16.79 4.89
CA ASN A 60 3.84 17.04 6.26
C ASN A 60 2.32 16.94 6.32
N ASN A 61 1.79 15.80 5.92
CA ASN A 61 0.35 15.57 5.77
C ASN A 61 -0.28 14.93 6.99
N ARG A 62 0.49 14.06 7.65
CA ARG A 62 -0.03 13.16 8.71
C ARG A 62 -1.27 12.40 8.25
N GLN A 63 -1.28 12.05 6.95
CA GLN A 63 -2.35 11.31 6.29
C GLN A 63 -1.81 10.52 5.10
N ILE A 64 -1.79 9.21 5.21
CA ILE A 64 -1.14 8.28 4.26
C ILE A 64 -1.62 8.47 2.81
N GLY A 65 -2.93 8.72 2.60
CA GLY A 65 -3.46 8.96 1.26
C GLY A 65 -2.90 10.22 0.61
N LEU A 66 -2.74 11.31 1.37
CA LEU A 66 -2.12 12.54 0.87
C LEU A 66 -0.62 12.34 0.61
N THR A 67 0.06 11.63 1.50
CA THR A 67 1.48 11.30 1.34
C THR A 67 1.72 10.45 0.09
N ARG A 68 0.83 9.49 -0.21
CA ARG A 68 0.85 8.74 -1.49
C ARG A 68 0.61 9.66 -2.69
N ASN A 69 -0.30 10.65 -2.57
CA ASN A 69 -0.54 11.61 -3.65
C ASN A 69 0.70 12.45 -3.94
N ASP A 70 1.39 12.94 -2.90
CA ASP A 70 2.62 13.73 -3.07
C ASP A 70 3.72 12.93 -3.76
N GLY A 71 3.89 11.66 -3.39
CA GLY A 71 4.80 10.77 -4.11
C GLY A 71 4.40 10.54 -5.56
N ALA A 72 3.10 10.43 -5.85
CA ALA A 72 2.61 10.23 -7.20
C ALA A 72 2.81 11.46 -8.12
N VAL A 73 2.90 12.67 -7.56
CA VAL A 73 3.14 13.91 -8.34
C VAL A 73 4.50 13.90 -9.05
N VAL A 74 5.52 13.30 -8.44
CA VAL A 74 6.87 13.26 -9.01
C VAL A 74 7.14 11.97 -9.81
N ALA A 75 6.19 11.04 -9.83
CA ALA A 75 6.31 9.79 -10.56
C ALA A 75 6.31 10.03 -12.09
N THR A 76 7.23 9.37 -12.79
CA THR A 76 7.41 9.48 -14.25
C THR A 76 7.13 8.17 -14.99
N GLY A 77 6.76 7.12 -14.28
CA GLY A 77 6.49 5.80 -14.85
C GLY A 77 5.11 5.68 -15.51
N ASP A 78 5.01 4.69 -16.39
CA ASP A 78 3.75 4.32 -17.05
C ASP A 78 2.76 3.62 -16.10
N LEU A 79 3.26 3.15 -14.95
CA LEU A 79 2.48 2.47 -13.94
C LEU A 79 2.86 2.95 -12.55
N LEU A 80 1.87 3.42 -11.77
CA LEU A 80 2.01 3.76 -10.35
C LEU A 80 1.77 2.52 -9.50
N ILE A 81 2.69 2.22 -8.59
CA ILE A 81 2.63 1.08 -7.67
C ILE A 81 2.83 1.61 -6.26
N PHE A 82 1.78 1.62 -5.47
CA PHE A 82 1.81 2.04 -4.06
C PHE A 82 2.15 0.85 -3.18
N VAL A 83 3.19 0.99 -2.36
CA VAL A 83 3.70 -0.07 -1.47
C VAL A 83 3.90 0.52 -0.08
N ASP A 84 3.39 -0.13 0.97
CA ASP A 84 3.64 0.32 2.34
C ASP A 84 5.12 0.12 2.73
N ALA A 85 5.66 1.00 3.59
CA ALA A 85 7.08 1.03 3.98
C ALA A 85 7.58 -0.20 4.76
N ASP A 86 6.66 -1.08 5.18
CA ASP A 86 6.93 -2.33 5.89
C ASP A 86 6.55 -3.58 5.06
N THR A 87 6.55 -3.45 3.74
CA THR A 87 6.05 -4.48 2.83
C THR A 87 7.14 -4.99 1.89
N VAL A 88 7.33 -6.31 1.87
CA VAL A 88 8.26 -7.01 0.97
C VAL A 88 7.53 -7.43 -0.30
N VAL A 89 8.10 -7.04 -1.43
CA VAL A 89 7.62 -7.36 -2.77
C VAL A 89 8.45 -8.51 -3.34
N SER A 90 7.84 -9.38 -4.14
CA SER A 90 8.54 -10.47 -4.84
C SER A 90 8.49 -10.31 -6.36
N LYS A 91 9.42 -10.94 -7.10
CA LYS A 91 9.43 -10.97 -8.57
C LYS A 91 8.08 -11.41 -9.16
N THR A 92 7.43 -12.37 -8.53
CA THR A 92 6.11 -12.86 -8.98
C THR A 92 5.04 -11.78 -8.84
N VAL A 93 5.07 -10.97 -7.77
CA VAL A 93 4.14 -9.84 -7.58
C VAL A 93 4.32 -8.82 -8.69
N VAL A 94 5.57 -8.41 -8.98
CA VAL A 94 5.85 -7.43 -10.04
C VAL A 94 5.43 -7.96 -11.40
N ARG A 95 5.78 -9.20 -11.72
CA ARG A 95 5.42 -9.83 -13.00
C ARG A 95 3.90 -9.92 -13.18
N GLU A 96 3.15 -10.44 -12.20
CA GLU A 96 1.69 -10.51 -12.30
C GLU A 96 1.04 -9.11 -12.38
N THR A 97 1.66 -8.09 -11.80
CA THR A 97 1.22 -6.70 -11.91
C THR A 97 1.35 -6.19 -13.34
N VAL A 98 2.52 -6.38 -13.96
CA VAL A 98 2.78 -6.00 -15.36
C VAL A 98 1.84 -6.76 -16.30
N GLU A 99 1.76 -8.08 -16.14
CA GLU A 99 0.85 -8.92 -16.93
C GLU A 99 -0.62 -8.48 -16.82
N ALA A 100 -1.05 -8.04 -15.64
CA ALA A 100 -2.42 -7.54 -15.47
C ALA A 100 -2.69 -6.29 -16.32
N ILE A 101 -1.73 -5.36 -16.38
CA ILE A 101 -1.84 -4.15 -17.20
C ILE A 101 -1.78 -4.48 -18.69
N GLU A 102 -0.85 -5.34 -19.11
CA GLU A 102 -0.75 -5.80 -20.50
C GLU A 102 -2.03 -6.51 -20.97
N ASN A 103 -2.73 -7.18 -20.06
CA ASN A 103 -4.04 -7.80 -20.30
C ASN A 103 -5.23 -6.83 -20.14
N GLY A 104 -4.97 -5.52 -20.21
CA GLY A 104 -5.97 -4.46 -20.26
C GLY A 104 -6.59 -4.07 -18.91
N ALA A 105 -5.96 -4.44 -17.78
CA ALA A 105 -6.37 -3.85 -16.51
C ALA A 105 -5.86 -2.39 -16.41
N VAL A 106 -6.65 -1.51 -15.83
CA VAL A 106 -6.26 -0.12 -15.54
C VAL A 106 -5.79 0.07 -14.10
N ALA A 107 -6.14 -0.87 -13.23
CA ALA A 107 -5.77 -0.87 -11.82
C ALA A 107 -5.85 -2.28 -11.23
N GLY A 108 -5.27 -2.42 -10.05
CA GLY A 108 -5.36 -3.66 -9.28
C GLY A 108 -4.66 -3.57 -7.93
N GLY A 109 -4.50 -4.73 -7.31
CA GLY A 109 -3.77 -4.84 -6.06
C GLY A 109 -3.52 -6.28 -5.65
N SER A 110 -2.75 -6.45 -4.58
CA SER A 110 -2.47 -7.73 -3.95
C SER A 110 -3.09 -7.78 -2.56
N PHE A 111 -3.48 -8.98 -2.11
CA PHE A 111 -3.85 -9.18 -0.71
C PHE A 111 -2.60 -9.55 0.10
N PRO A 112 -2.28 -8.82 1.20
CA PRO A 112 -1.06 -9.06 1.96
C PRO A 112 -1.11 -10.37 2.74
N MET A 113 0.07 -10.95 2.95
CA MET A 113 0.35 -11.97 3.94
C MET A 113 1.09 -11.31 5.10
N PHE A 114 0.62 -11.54 6.33
CA PHE A 114 1.26 -10.97 7.51
C PHE A 114 2.39 -11.87 8.00
N GLU A 115 3.56 -11.29 8.25
CA GLU A 115 4.71 -11.98 8.80
C GLU A 115 4.84 -11.74 10.31
N GLY A 116 5.51 -12.69 11.01
CA GLY A 116 5.76 -12.63 12.45
C GLY A 116 4.68 -13.29 13.30
N ASN A 117 4.56 -12.86 14.54
CA ASN A 117 3.63 -13.45 15.54
C ASN A 117 2.17 -13.04 15.26
N VAL A 118 1.59 -13.66 14.23
CA VAL A 118 0.18 -13.43 13.85
C VAL A 118 -0.71 -14.33 14.72
N PRO A 119 -1.67 -13.78 15.46
CA PRO A 119 -2.59 -14.54 16.29
C PRO A 119 -3.39 -15.57 15.50
N LEU A 120 -3.74 -16.71 16.13
CA LEU A 120 -4.47 -17.80 15.49
C LEU A 120 -5.79 -17.33 14.86
N LEU A 121 -6.52 -16.45 15.54
CA LEU A 121 -7.76 -15.87 15.02
C LEU A 121 -7.54 -15.15 13.68
N ALA A 122 -6.48 -14.36 13.57
CA ALA A 122 -6.15 -13.67 12.33
C ALA A 122 -5.75 -14.67 11.22
N LYS A 123 -5.01 -15.74 11.55
CA LYS A 123 -4.66 -16.80 10.57
C LYS A 123 -5.89 -17.51 10.01
N VAL A 124 -6.92 -17.72 10.83
CA VAL A 124 -8.18 -18.38 10.41
C VAL A 124 -9.04 -17.42 9.56
N ILE A 125 -9.13 -16.15 9.92
CA ILE A 125 -10.02 -15.19 9.24
C ILE A 125 -9.40 -14.63 7.95
N THR A 126 -8.08 -14.50 7.88
CA THR A 126 -7.39 -13.92 6.71
C THR A 126 -7.75 -14.59 5.37
N PRO A 127 -7.87 -15.92 5.25
CA PRO A 127 -8.31 -16.55 4.00
C PRO A 127 -9.70 -16.12 3.54
N THR A 128 -10.65 -15.99 4.48
CA THR A 128 -12.02 -15.55 4.19
C THR A 128 -12.03 -14.08 3.73
N LEU A 129 -11.29 -13.22 4.43
CA LEU A 129 -11.13 -11.82 4.03
C LEU A 129 -10.52 -11.70 2.63
N ARG A 130 -9.50 -12.51 2.32
CA ARG A 130 -8.89 -12.54 0.99
C ARG A 130 -9.92 -12.83 -0.10
N ILE A 131 -10.77 -13.85 0.11
CA ILE A 131 -11.84 -14.20 -0.84
C ILE A 131 -12.79 -13.01 -0.99
N MET A 132 -13.21 -12.40 0.11
CA MET A 132 -14.09 -11.24 0.13
C MET A 132 -13.48 -10.04 -0.64
N PHE A 133 -12.23 -9.66 -0.35
CA PHE A 133 -11.54 -8.55 -1.04
C PHE A 133 -11.39 -8.84 -2.54
N ARG A 134 -11.14 -10.11 -2.90
CA ARG A 134 -11.06 -10.53 -4.30
C ARG A 134 -12.40 -10.42 -5.01
N LEU A 135 -13.50 -10.83 -4.37
CA LEU A 135 -14.85 -10.72 -4.93
C LEU A 135 -15.27 -9.26 -5.06
N LEU A 136 -14.96 -8.43 -4.06
CA LEU A 136 -15.21 -6.99 -4.09
C LEU A 136 -14.26 -6.23 -5.02
N ARG A 137 -13.18 -6.87 -5.48
CA ARG A 137 -12.13 -6.29 -6.34
C ARG A 137 -11.58 -4.99 -5.76
N VAL A 138 -11.19 -4.99 -4.50
CA VAL A 138 -10.59 -3.84 -3.82
C VAL A 138 -9.19 -4.19 -3.32
N ALA A 139 -8.30 -3.19 -3.22
CA ALA A 139 -6.99 -3.36 -2.62
C ALA A 139 -7.09 -3.49 -1.11
N ALA A 140 -6.14 -4.20 -0.51
CA ALA A 140 -6.02 -4.39 0.95
C ALA A 140 -4.90 -3.52 1.57
N GLY A 141 -4.62 -2.35 1.01
CA GLY A 141 -3.75 -1.33 1.55
C GLY A 141 -2.27 -1.50 1.25
N ALA A 142 -1.66 -2.64 1.56
CA ALA A 142 -0.21 -2.81 1.50
C ALA A 142 0.39 -2.80 0.07
N TYR A 143 -0.41 -3.05 -0.96
CA TYR A 143 0.03 -3.06 -2.35
C TYR A 143 -1.13 -2.79 -3.31
N MET A 144 -1.02 -1.72 -4.07
CA MET A 144 -2.01 -1.29 -5.07
C MET A 144 -1.28 -0.74 -6.29
N PHE A 145 -1.84 -0.93 -7.49
CA PHE A 145 -1.30 -0.37 -8.72
C PHE A 145 -2.39 0.21 -9.60
N CYS A 146 -2.05 1.23 -10.38
CA CYS A 146 -2.95 1.81 -11.39
C CYS A 146 -2.16 2.60 -12.44
N THR A 147 -2.77 2.79 -13.62
CA THR A 147 -2.22 3.70 -14.61
C THR A 147 -2.33 5.14 -14.12
N PRO A 148 -1.36 6.05 -14.45
CA PRO A 148 -1.45 7.46 -14.09
C PRO A 148 -2.76 8.10 -14.56
N GLU A 149 -3.20 7.79 -15.77
CA GLU A 149 -4.45 8.30 -16.33
C GLU A 149 -5.67 7.92 -15.48
N SER A 150 -5.78 6.64 -15.08
CA SER A 150 -6.91 6.18 -14.26
C SER A 150 -6.86 6.76 -12.85
N PHE A 151 -5.66 6.95 -12.28
CA PHE A 151 -5.44 7.59 -10.98
C PHE A 151 -5.95 9.02 -10.96
N GLU A 152 -5.60 9.82 -11.98
CA GLU A 152 -6.07 11.19 -12.12
C GLU A 152 -7.58 11.26 -12.33
N LYS A 153 -8.13 10.47 -13.25
CA LYS A 153 -9.58 10.40 -13.51
C LYS A 153 -10.38 9.98 -12.28
N ALA A 154 -9.82 9.11 -11.42
CA ALA A 154 -10.46 8.72 -10.17
C ALA A 154 -10.39 9.81 -9.09
N GLY A 155 -9.62 10.89 -9.31
CA GLY A 155 -9.46 12.01 -8.38
C GLY A 155 -8.51 11.68 -7.24
N ARG A 156 -7.52 10.82 -7.47
CA ARG A 156 -6.46 10.44 -6.54
C ARG A 156 -7.00 9.88 -5.20
N PHE A 157 -6.15 9.75 -4.18
CA PHE A 157 -6.61 9.46 -2.82
C PHE A 157 -7.34 10.66 -2.24
N ASP A 158 -8.56 10.43 -1.75
CA ASP A 158 -9.43 11.50 -1.23
C ASP A 158 -9.07 11.86 0.22
N PRO A 159 -8.72 13.14 0.52
CA PRO A 159 -8.32 13.58 1.84
C PRO A 159 -9.40 13.41 2.93
N LYS A 160 -10.64 13.15 2.54
CA LYS A 160 -11.72 12.88 3.50
C LYS A 160 -11.59 11.52 4.21
N PHE A 161 -10.77 10.61 3.65
CA PHE A 161 -10.58 9.26 4.20
C PHE A 161 -9.25 9.15 4.91
N PHE A 162 -9.29 8.97 6.23
CA PHE A 162 -8.11 8.71 7.07
C PHE A 162 -7.77 7.21 7.17
N ALA A 163 -8.65 6.35 6.72
CA ALA A 163 -8.48 4.91 6.63
C ALA A 163 -9.39 4.38 5.52
N ALA A 164 -9.00 3.25 4.91
CA ALA A 164 -9.69 2.68 3.75
C ALA A 164 -9.70 3.58 2.50
N GLU A 165 -8.77 4.52 2.42
CA GLU A 165 -8.58 5.38 1.25
C GLU A 165 -8.32 4.55 -0.02
N GLU A 166 -7.61 3.43 0.09
CA GLU A 166 -7.34 2.49 -0.99
C GLU A 166 -8.62 1.75 -1.45
N VAL A 167 -9.51 1.40 -0.52
CA VAL A 167 -10.81 0.79 -0.87
C VAL A 167 -11.68 1.81 -1.61
N HIS A 168 -11.69 3.06 -1.14
CA HIS A 168 -12.42 4.13 -1.79
C HIS A 168 -11.90 4.40 -3.20
N LEU A 169 -10.58 4.49 -3.35
CA LEU A 169 -9.94 4.67 -4.65
C LEU A 169 -10.19 3.47 -5.57
N SER A 170 -10.07 2.23 -5.09
CA SER A 170 -10.38 1.02 -5.86
C SER A 170 -11.80 1.09 -6.45
N ASN A 171 -12.79 1.47 -5.62
CA ASN A 171 -14.18 1.61 -6.07
C ASN A 171 -14.36 2.69 -7.15
N LYS A 172 -13.57 3.76 -7.13
CA LYS A 172 -13.58 4.78 -8.19
C LYS A 172 -12.91 4.25 -9.47
N LEU A 173 -11.78 3.56 -9.35
CA LEU A 173 -11.01 3.03 -10.46
C LEU A 173 -11.80 2.00 -11.29
N HIS A 174 -12.73 1.26 -10.68
CA HIS A 174 -13.63 0.36 -11.40
C HIS A 174 -14.45 1.04 -12.50
N LYS A 175 -14.67 2.35 -12.41
CA LYS A 175 -15.44 3.11 -13.41
C LYS A 175 -14.63 3.39 -14.68
N PHE A 176 -13.32 3.23 -14.62
CA PHE A 176 -12.42 3.59 -15.71
C PHE A 176 -11.84 2.39 -16.45
N GLY A 177 -12.12 1.17 -15.99
CA GLY A 177 -11.72 -0.05 -16.67
C GLY A 177 -11.63 -1.27 -15.76
N LYS A 178 -10.98 -2.31 -16.29
CA LYS A 178 -10.82 -3.59 -15.60
C LYS A 178 -9.91 -3.44 -14.38
N TYR A 179 -10.39 -3.87 -13.22
CA TYR A 179 -9.60 -3.97 -11.99
C TYR A 179 -9.16 -5.42 -11.76
N LYS A 180 -7.87 -5.66 -11.50
CA LYS A 180 -7.31 -7.00 -11.33
C LYS A 180 -6.71 -7.19 -9.94
N THR A 181 -7.30 -8.04 -9.12
CA THR A 181 -6.60 -8.57 -7.95
C THR A 181 -5.68 -9.70 -8.38
N ILE A 182 -4.37 -9.53 -8.21
CA ILE A 182 -3.37 -10.53 -8.57
C ILE A 182 -3.36 -11.71 -7.56
N ASN A 183 -2.78 -12.84 -7.97
CA ASN A 183 -2.72 -14.05 -7.11
C ASN A 183 -1.53 -14.01 -6.17
N ALA A 184 -0.38 -13.54 -6.65
CA ALA A 184 0.82 -13.36 -5.85
C ALA A 184 0.54 -12.39 -4.70
N ARG A 185 1.20 -12.63 -3.56
CA ARG A 185 0.98 -11.89 -2.33
C ARG A 185 2.25 -11.17 -1.92
N VAL A 186 2.07 -9.93 -1.47
CA VAL A 186 3.12 -9.21 -0.74
C VAL A 186 3.16 -9.68 0.70
N VAL A 187 4.31 -9.56 1.34
CA VAL A 187 4.49 -9.87 2.76
C VAL A 187 4.62 -8.55 3.52
N THR A 188 3.73 -8.31 4.47
CA THR A 188 3.75 -7.08 5.29
C THR A 188 3.95 -7.43 6.77
N SER A 189 4.53 -6.48 7.51
CA SER A 189 4.80 -6.67 8.93
C SER A 189 3.52 -6.86 9.75
N GLY A 190 3.50 -7.91 10.58
CA GLY A 190 2.44 -8.17 11.56
C GLY A 190 2.52 -7.29 12.80
N ARG A 191 3.36 -6.23 12.85
CA ARG A 191 3.57 -5.40 14.05
C ARG A 191 2.28 -4.82 14.64
N LYS A 192 1.27 -4.52 13.80
CA LYS A 192 -0.03 -4.03 14.28
C LYS A 192 -0.74 -5.01 15.22
N PHE A 193 -0.49 -6.32 15.06
CA PHE A 193 -1.04 -7.34 15.97
C PHE A 193 -0.38 -7.37 17.36
N ARG A 194 0.74 -6.66 17.57
CA ARG A 194 1.39 -6.52 18.89
C ARG A 194 0.77 -5.38 19.71
N THR A 195 0.31 -4.32 19.05
CA THR A 195 -0.19 -3.10 19.69
C THR A 195 -1.72 -3.03 19.79
N HIS A 196 -2.42 -3.82 18.96
CA HIS A 196 -3.88 -3.83 18.89
C HIS A 196 -4.42 -5.26 18.93
N SER A 197 -5.61 -5.44 19.50
CA SER A 197 -6.22 -6.75 19.52
C SER A 197 -6.57 -7.24 18.11
N SER A 198 -6.42 -8.55 17.87
CA SER A 198 -6.76 -9.16 16.58
C SER A 198 -8.21 -8.89 16.20
N PHE A 199 -9.12 -8.89 17.19
CA PHE A 199 -10.53 -8.58 16.97
C PHE A 199 -10.73 -7.15 16.45
N GLU A 200 -10.01 -6.19 17.01
CA GLU A 200 -10.09 -4.78 16.61
C GLU A 200 -9.57 -4.56 15.18
N ILE A 201 -8.43 -5.19 14.82
CA ILE A 201 -7.88 -5.15 13.47
C ILE A 201 -8.86 -5.81 12.50
N MET A 202 -9.34 -7.02 12.80
CA MET A 202 -10.23 -7.77 11.92
C MET A 202 -11.57 -7.06 11.74
N MET A 203 -12.15 -6.53 12.82
CA MET A 203 -13.39 -5.74 12.76
C MET A 203 -13.19 -4.50 11.88
N THR A 204 -12.03 -3.86 11.99
CA THR A 204 -11.71 -2.69 11.14
C THR A 204 -11.63 -3.08 9.67
N LEU A 205 -10.95 -4.19 9.34
CA LEU A 205 -10.86 -4.69 7.97
C LEU A 205 -12.25 -5.07 7.39
N VAL A 206 -13.14 -5.61 8.20
CA VAL A 206 -14.53 -5.87 7.78
C VAL A 206 -15.30 -4.57 7.58
N LEU A 207 -15.21 -3.64 8.53
CA LEU A 207 -15.95 -2.36 8.49
C LEU A 207 -15.55 -1.51 7.28
N VAL A 208 -14.28 -1.51 6.86
CA VAL A 208 -13.83 -0.73 5.69
C VAL A 208 -14.41 -1.25 4.37
N THR A 209 -14.90 -2.49 4.33
CA THR A 209 -15.55 -3.05 3.13
C THR A 209 -17.03 -2.69 3.01
N ILE A 210 -17.64 -2.14 4.07
CA ILE A 210 -19.06 -1.78 4.07
C ILE A 210 -19.26 -0.42 3.39
N PRO A 211 -20.01 -0.34 2.27
CA PRO A 211 -20.29 0.93 1.61
C PRO A 211 -20.98 1.92 2.56
N GLY A 212 -20.49 3.16 2.60
CA GLY A 212 -21.11 4.23 3.41
C GLY A 212 -20.53 4.42 4.80
N ILE A 213 -19.68 3.54 5.32
CA ILE A 213 -18.90 3.81 6.53
C ILE A 213 -17.83 4.84 6.20
N ARG A 214 -18.18 6.11 6.37
CA ARG A 214 -17.29 7.25 6.19
C ARG A 214 -16.46 7.44 7.45
N SER A 215 -15.13 7.47 7.25
CA SER A 215 -14.16 7.93 8.24
C SER A 215 -14.22 7.23 9.60
N ILE A 216 -13.34 6.27 9.79
CA ILE A 216 -13.06 5.70 11.12
C ILE A 216 -12.17 6.70 11.90
N LYS A 217 -12.59 7.97 12.02
CA LYS A 217 -11.86 9.01 12.78
C LYS A 217 -11.54 8.60 14.21
N LYS A 218 -12.40 7.78 14.84
CA LYS A 218 -12.21 7.26 16.22
C LYS A 218 -11.05 6.24 16.33
N ARG A 219 -10.50 5.72 15.21
CA ARG A 219 -9.43 4.70 15.21
C ARG A 219 -8.12 5.21 14.61
N LYS A 220 -7.89 6.52 14.65
CA LYS A 220 -6.62 7.12 14.19
C LYS A 220 -5.40 6.44 14.79
N ASN A 221 -5.45 6.05 16.05
CA ASN A 221 -4.32 5.42 16.75
C ASN A 221 -3.90 4.07 16.16
N LEU A 222 -4.79 3.35 15.45
CA LEU A 222 -4.45 2.10 14.77
C LEU A 222 -3.49 2.32 13.60
N TRP A 223 -3.61 3.47 12.91
CA TRP A 223 -2.84 3.79 11.70
C TRP A 223 -1.74 4.82 11.95
N TYR A 224 -1.97 5.74 12.90
CA TYR A 224 -1.12 6.92 13.17
C TYR A 224 -0.60 6.96 14.60
N GLY A 225 -0.71 5.87 15.37
CA GLY A 225 -0.11 5.73 16.68
C GLY A 225 1.43 5.67 16.62
N PRO A 226 2.12 5.87 17.77
CA PRO A 226 3.58 5.80 17.81
C PRO A 226 4.08 4.45 17.29
N ARG A 227 5.17 4.48 16.53
CA ARG A 227 5.85 3.27 16.06
C ARG A 227 6.58 2.63 17.23
N THR A 228 6.24 1.41 17.59
CA THR A 228 6.96 0.64 18.62
C THR A 228 8.25 0.11 17.99
N PRO A 229 9.42 0.31 18.62
CA PRO A 229 10.65 -0.37 18.20
C PRO A 229 10.46 -1.89 18.18
N GLN A 230 11.11 -2.56 17.26
CA GLN A 230 11.12 -4.04 17.19
C GLN A 230 11.95 -4.65 18.28
#